data_4c955ebeed8d02cd0073cf465fa8cdda
#
_entry.id   4c955ebeed8d02cd0073cf465fa8cdda
#
_cell.length_a   1.000
_cell.length_b   1.000
_cell.length_c   1.000
_cell.angle_alpha   90.00
_cell.angle_beta   90.00
_cell.angle_gamma   90.00
#
_symmetry.space_group_name_H-M   'P 1'
#
loop_
_entity.id
_entity.type
_entity.pdbx_description
1 polymer ?
#
loop_
_entity_poly.entity_id
_entity_poly.type
_entity_poly.pdbx_seq_one_letter_code
_entity_poly.pdbx_strand_id
1 'polypeptide(L)'
;DVLPTSYWGVETAGVKAGDTVAILGCGPIGLTAIKWTILAGAGRIIVADHVDYRLKHAAGYGVETVNIKEHDDCGEYINEITGGGADVVIDCVGADGKMTKVELLESLLRLQGGSKSAIEIAARAVRKGGCVVLVGVYGMRYNMFPLGDFFSKNISLKMGLCPVQAYL
;
A
#
# COMPACT_ATOMS: atom_id res chain seq x y z
N ASP A 1 5.75 -17.44 5.25
CA ASP A 1 4.79 -16.70 4.41
C ASP A 1 5.00 -15.17 4.53
N VAL A 2 4.84 -14.57 5.72
CA VAL A 2 4.90 -13.11 5.91
C VAL A 2 6.22 -12.49 5.46
N LEU A 3 7.36 -13.08 5.84
CA LEU A 3 8.69 -12.56 5.49
C LEU A 3 8.94 -12.60 3.97
N PRO A 4 8.78 -13.73 3.28
CA PRO A 4 8.99 -13.75 1.84
C PRO A 4 8.00 -12.86 1.07
N THR A 5 6.73 -12.82 1.50
CA THR A 5 5.71 -11.99 0.85
C THR A 5 6.02 -10.51 0.95
N SER A 6 6.42 -10.03 2.13
CA SER A 6 6.79 -8.63 2.32
C SER A 6 8.09 -8.26 1.61
N TYR A 7 9.08 -9.17 1.59
CA TYR A 7 10.32 -8.98 0.84
C TYR A 7 10.05 -8.88 -0.66
N TRP A 8 9.29 -9.84 -1.22
CA TRP A 8 8.88 -9.84 -2.61
C TRP A 8 8.18 -8.54 -3.02
N GLY A 9 7.32 -8.00 -2.16
CA GLY A 9 6.64 -6.73 -2.40
C GLY A 9 7.64 -5.58 -2.57
N VAL A 10 8.61 -5.45 -1.68
CA VAL A 10 9.63 -4.39 -1.71
C VAL A 10 10.59 -4.57 -2.89
N GLU A 11 11.03 -5.81 -3.16
CA GLU A 11 11.89 -6.13 -4.31
C GLU A 11 11.18 -5.86 -5.63
N THR A 12 9.92 -6.34 -5.76
CA THR A 12 9.08 -6.10 -6.96
C THR A 12 8.85 -4.62 -7.18
N ALA A 13 8.70 -3.83 -6.12
CA ALA A 13 8.57 -2.38 -6.19
C ALA A 13 9.84 -1.72 -6.77
N GLY A 14 10.99 -2.36 -6.61
CA GLY A 14 12.26 -1.83 -7.06
C GLY A 14 12.71 -0.62 -6.24
N VAL A 15 12.45 -0.65 -4.92
CA VAL A 15 12.86 0.42 -4.00
C VAL A 15 14.36 0.67 -4.08
N LYS A 16 14.75 1.94 -4.16
CA LYS A 16 16.14 2.39 -4.28
C LYS A 16 16.51 3.26 -3.09
N ALA A 17 17.81 3.39 -2.90
CA ALA A 17 18.34 4.32 -1.91
C ALA A 17 17.88 5.75 -2.19
N GLY A 18 17.35 6.39 -1.16
CA GLY A 18 16.81 7.75 -1.24
C GLY A 18 15.34 7.87 -1.63
N ASP A 19 14.69 6.79 -2.09
CA ASP A 19 13.27 6.84 -2.45
C ASP A 19 12.37 7.21 -1.26
N THR A 20 11.29 7.92 -1.56
CA THR A 20 10.15 8.08 -0.66
C THR A 20 9.18 6.94 -0.90
N VAL A 21 8.91 6.13 0.12
CA VAL A 21 8.05 4.95 0.05
C VAL A 21 6.84 5.12 0.96
N ALA A 22 5.65 4.94 0.41
CA ALA A 22 4.42 4.84 1.19
C ALA A 22 3.99 3.36 1.31
N ILE A 23 3.72 2.91 2.53
CA ILE A 23 3.21 1.56 2.81
C ILE A 23 1.79 1.68 3.35
N LEU A 24 0.83 1.06 2.67
CA LEU A 24 -0.56 1.05 3.08
C LEU A 24 -0.85 -0.24 3.84
N GLY A 25 -1.30 -0.09 5.09
CA GLY A 25 -1.55 -1.21 6.01
C GLY A 25 -0.34 -1.58 6.88
N CYS A 26 -0.56 -1.56 8.20
CA CYS A 26 0.40 -1.92 9.25
C CYS A 26 0.12 -3.30 9.87
N GLY A 27 -0.41 -4.23 9.07
CA GLY A 27 -0.49 -5.64 9.47
C GLY A 27 0.88 -6.32 9.46
N PRO A 28 0.94 -7.64 9.69
CA PRO A 28 2.23 -8.38 9.73
C PRO A 28 3.08 -8.17 8.46
N ILE A 29 2.46 -8.13 7.28
CA ILE A 29 3.17 -7.89 6.01
C ILE A 29 3.68 -6.45 5.95
N GLY A 30 2.86 -5.45 6.28
CA GLY A 30 3.29 -4.04 6.27
C GLY A 30 4.41 -3.76 7.25
N LEU A 31 4.33 -4.28 8.48
CA LEU A 31 5.38 -4.13 9.49
C LEU A 31 6.70 -4.77 9.08
N THR A 32 6.66 -5.90 8.38
CA THR A 32 7.88 -6.51 7.84
C THR A 32 8.38 -5.81 6.59
N ALA A 33 7.48 -5.29 5.75
CA ALA A 33 7.84 -4.47 4.59
C ALA A 33 8.60 -3.19 4.99
N ILE A 34 8.26 -2.56 6.14
CA ILE A 34 9.03 -1.43 6.68
C ILE A 34 10.51 -1.81 6.83
N LYS A 35 10.81 -2.96 7.43
CA LYS A 35 12.20 -3.41 7.64
C LYS A 35 12.95 -3.61 6.33
N TRP A 36 12.31 -4.25 5.35
CA TRP A 36 12.90 -4.46 4.04
C TRP A 36 13.13 -3.14 3.29
N THR A 37 12.20 -2.20 3.42
CA THR A 37 12.30 -0.86 2.83
C THR A 37 13.45 -0.05 3.44
N ILE A 38 13.65 -0.14 4.77
CA ILE A 38 14.82 0.44 5.46
C ILE A 38 16.11 -0.19 4.93
N LEU A 39 16.17 -1.52 4.83
CA LEU A 39 17.34 -2.24 4.32
C LEU A 39 17.65 -1.93 2.86
N ALA A 40 16.62 -1.64 2.04
CA ALA A 40 16.78 -1.18 0.66
C ALA A 40 17.32 0.28 0.58
N GLY A 41 17.40 0.99 1.70
CA GLY A 41 17.98 2.33 1.79
C GLY A 41 16.99 3.44 1.45
N ALA A 42 15.69 3.22 1.55
CA ALA A 42 14.71 4.29 1.34
C ALA A 42 15.02 5.51 2.22
N GLY A 43 14.93 6.70 1.63
CA GLY A 43 15.24 7.96 2.33
C GLY A 43 14.11 8.43 3.23
N ARG A 44 12.86 8.09 2.89
CA ARG A 44 11.66 8.44 3.66
C ARG A 44 10.64 7.32 3.57
N ILE A 45 10.06 6.94 4.69
CA ILE A 45 9.04 5.89 4.75
C ILE A 45 7.81 6.43 5.49
N ILE A 46 6.65 6.36 4.83
CA ILE A 46 5.37 6.78 5.37
C ILE A 46 4.47 5.56 5.43
N VAL A 47 3.86 5.31 6.57
CA VAL A 47 3.01 4.14 6.78
C VAL A 47 1.61 4.58 7.17
N ALA A 48 0.60 4.17 6.40
CA ALA A 48 -0.79 4.51 6.63
C ALA A 48 -1.60 3.31 7.10
N ASP A 49 -2.36 3.48 8.18
CA ASP A 49 -3.30 2.49 8.71
C ASP A 49 -4.44 3.22 9.44
N HIS A 50 -5.48 2.51 9.82
CA HIS A 50 -6.59 3.05 10.62
C HIS A 50 -6.60 2.56 12.07
N VAL A 51 -5.61 1.78 12.48
CA VAL A 51 -5.51 1.15 13.80
C VAL A 51 -4.35 1.74 14.59
N ASP A 52 -4.65 2.52 15.62
CA ASP A 52 -3.69 3.32 16.38
C ASP A 52 -2.53 2.51 16.97
N TYR A 53 -2.80 1.33 17.56
CA TYR A 53 -1.73 0.52 18.15
C TYR A 53 -0.75 -0.01 17.10
N ARG A 54 -1.20 -0.26 15.85
CA ARG A 54 -0.35 -0.68 14.73
C ARG A 54 0.54 0.47 14.28
N LEU A 55 -0.04 1.68 14.15
CA LEU A 55 0.73 2.89 13.82
C LEU A 55 1.77 3.20 14.89
N LYS A 56 1.40 3.08 16.17
CA LYS A 56 2.37 3.23 17.27
C LYS A 56 3.51 2.23 17.19
N HIS A 57 3.22 0.99 16.82
CA HIS A 57 4.25 -0.03 16.62
C HIS A 57 5.15 0.31 15.43
N ALA A 58 4.57 0.74 14.30
CA ALA A 58 5.33 1.18 13.12
C ALA A 58 6.25 2.37 13.41
N ALA A 59 5.77 3.36 14.17
CA ALA A 59 6.57 4.51 14.60
C ALA A 59 7.83 4.12 15.37
N GLY A 60 7.83 2.99 16.08
CA GLY A 60 8.98 2.44 16.76
C GLY A 60 10.14 2.04 15.83
N TYR A 61 9.92 1.94 14.53
CA TYR A 61 10.97 1.73 13.52
C TYR A 61 11.57 3.05 12.98
N GLY A 62 11.13 4.21 13.50
CA GLY A 62 11.60 5.51 13.04
C GLY A 62 10.98 5.98 11.71
N VAL A 63 9.83 5.43 11.34
CA VAL A 63 9.08 5.82 10.14
C VAL A 63 7.94 6.79 10.46
N GLU A 64 7.51 7.57 9.49
CA GLU A 64 6.35 8.44 9.62
C GLU A 64 5.06 7.62 9.58
N THR A 65 4.08 7.98 10.37
CA THR A 65 2.80 7.29 10.43
C THR A 65 1.63 8.24 10.13
N VAL A 66 0.65 7.75 9.40
CA VAL A 66 -0.55 8.49 9.02
C VAL A 66 -1.77 7.66 9.41
N ASN A 67 -2.65 8.24 10.24
CA ASN A 67 -3.94 7.63 10.54
C ASN A 67 -4.95 8.01 9.45
N ILE A 68 -5.38 7.03 8.66
CA ILE A 68 -6.32 7.22 7.54
C ILE A 68 -7.63 7.90 8.00
N LYS A 69 -8.05 7.69 9.27
CA LYS A 69 -9.28 8.28 9.80
C LYS A 69 -9.20 9.80 10.05
N GLU A 70 -8.02 10.35 10.12
CA GLU A 70 -7.78 11.77 10.41
C GLU A 70 -7.77 12.64 9.15
N HIS A 71 -7.89 12.02 7.97
CA HIS A 71 -7.86 12.70 6.68
C HIS A 71 -9.04 12.27 5.82
N ASP A 72 -9.75 13.23 5.25
CA ASP A 72 -10.84 12.98 4.29
C ASP A 72 -10.30 12.28 3.03
N ASP A 73 -9.09 12.65 2.61
CA ASP A 73 -8.34 12.03 1.54
C ASP A 73 -6.89 11.76 1.96
N CYS A 74 -6.66 10.57 2.47
CA CYS A 74 -5.34 10.15 2.93
C CYS A 74 -4.32 10.08 1.77
N GLY A 75 -4.76 9.73 0.55
CA GLY A 75 -3.87 9.67 -0.61
C GLY A 75 -3.37 11.05 -1.02
N GLU A 76 -4.26 12.04 -1.06
CA GLU A 76 -3.89 13.42 -1.33
C GLU A 76 -3.01 13.99 -0.23
N TYR A 77 -3.32 13.72 1.04
CA TYR A 77 -2.48 14.12 2.16
C TYR A 77 -1.05 13.59 2.03
N ILE A 78 -0.88 12.29 1.69
CA ILE A 78 0.45 11.72 1.45
C ILE A 78 1.14 12.41 0.27
N ASN A 79 0.40 12.72 -0.79
CA ASN A 79 0.94 13.45 -1.95
C ASN A 79 1.46 14.83 -1.56
N GLU A 80 0.69 15.58 -0.76
CA GLU A 80 1.06 16.93 -0.29
C GLU A 80 2.31 16.91 0.60
N ILE A 81 2.35 16.06 1.64
CA ILE A 81 3.49 16.00 2.57
C ILE A 81 4.78 15.47 1.93
N THR A 82 4.66 14.80 0.78
CA THR A 82 5.81 14.32 -0.01
C THR A 82 6.22 15.27 -1.12
N GLY A 83 5.49 16.35 -1.32
CA GLY A 83 5.80 17.34 -2.35
C GLY A 83 5.54 16.86 -3.77
N GLY A 84 4.49 16.04 -3.97
CA GLY A 84 4.06 15.55 -5.28
C GLY A 84 3.93 14.04 -5.41
N GLY A 85 3.99 13.33 -4.29
CA GLY A 85 3.74 11.90 -4.16
C GLY A 85 4.98 11.07 -3.88
N ALA A 86 4.75 9.85 -3.39
CA ALA A 86 5.80 8.88 -3.10
C ALA A 86 6.34 8.24 -4.41
N ASP A 87 7.64 7.94 -4.44
CA ASP A 87 8.27 7.20 -5.55
C ASP A 87 7.65 5.82 -5.71
N VAL A 88 7.38 5.18 -4.59
CA VAL A 88 6.81 3.84 -4.50
C VAL A 88 5.67 3.82 -3.50
N VAL A 89 4.58 3.15 -3.87
CA VAL A 89 3.50 2.80 -2.94
C VAL A 89 3.34 1.29 -2.89
N ILE A 90 3.39 0.71 -1.69
CA ILE A 90 3.22 -0.72 -1.47
C ILE A 90 1.91 -0.94 -0.69
N ASP A 91 0.95 -1.58 -1.33
CA ASP A 91 -0.29 -1.94 -0.67
C ASP A 91 -0.17 -3.30 0.01
N CYS A 92 -0.24 -3.29 1.34
CA CYS A 92 -0.23 -4.45 2.21
C CYS A 92 -1.59 -4.69 2.91
N VAL A 93 -2.67 -4.08 2.40
CA VAL A 93 -4.01 -4.21 3.00
C VAL A 93 -4.62 -5.55 2.63
N GLY A 94 -4.97 -6.34 3.64
CA GLY A 94 -5.69 -7.59 3.44
C GLY A 94 -7.20 -7.38 3.23
N ALA A 95 -7.94 -8.49 3.18
CA ALA A 95 -9.40 -8.51 3.00
C ALA A 95 -10.19 -7.81 4.14
N ASP A 96 -9.54 -7.53 5.27
CA ASP A 96 -10.14 -6.92 6.46
C ASP A 96 -10.12 -5.36 6.43
N GLY A 97 -9.84 -4.75 5.29
CA GLY A 97 -10.01 -3.31 5.11
C GLY A 97 -11.46 -2.89 5.46
N LYS A 98 -11.65 -1.66 5.99
CA LYS A 98 -13.01 -1.16 6.27
C LYS A 98 -13.84 -1.24 4.99
N MET A 99 -14.78 -2.18 4.97
CA MET A 99 -15.74 -2.30 3.88
C MET A 99 -16.86 -1.28 4.09
N THR A 100 -17.20 -0.56 3.06
CA THR A 100 -18.45 0.22 3.02
C THR A 100 -19.65 -0.72 3.03
N LYS A 101 -20.86 -0.20 3.35
CA LYS A 101 -22.09 -1.03 3.28
C LYS A 101 -22.31 -1.62 1.88
N VAL A 102 -21.88 -0.94 0.84
CA VAL A 102 -21.95 -1.40 -0.55
C VAL A 102 -20.93 -2.53 -0.78
N GLU A 103 -19.69 -2.35 -0.33
CA GLU A 103 -18.65 -3.38 -0.40
C GLU A 103 -19.01 -4.63 0.39
N LEU A 104 -19.66 -4.47 1.57
CA LEU A 104 -20.17 -5.60 2.34
C LEU A 104 -21.25 -6.37 1.56
N LEU A 105 -22.18 -5.66 0.91
CA LEU A 105 -23.20 -6.28 0.08
C LEU A 105 -22.58 -6.98 -1.13
N GLU A 106 -21.62 -6.35 -1.80
CA GLU A 106 -20.89 -6.93 -2.93
C GLU A 106 -20.04 -8.15 -2.52
N SER A 107 -19.43 -8.11 -1.32
CA SER A 107 -18.70 -9.25 -0.74
C SER A 107 -19.65 -10.41 -0.41
N LEU A 108 -20.82 -10.13 0.14
CA LEU A 108 -21.86 -11.14 0.40
C LEU A 108 -22.36 -11.78 -0.90
N LEU A 109 -22.40 -11.01 -1.99
CA LEU A 109 -22.73 -11.52 -3.32
C LEU A 109 -21.54 -12.17 -4.04
N ARG A 110 -20.38 -12.31 -3.37
CA ARG A 110 -19.11 -12.86 -3.92
C ARG A 110 -18.62 -12.13 -5.17
N LEU A 111 -18.95 -10.86 -5.31
CA LEU A 111 -18.60 -10.07 -6.49
C LEU A 111 -17.28 -9.32 -6.35
N GLN A 112 -16.80 -9.11 -5.11
CA GLN A 112 -15.53 -8.41 -4.85
C GLN A 112 -14.83 -8.89 -3.59
N GLY A 113 -13.49 -8.86 -3.59
CA GLY A 113 -12.63 -8.96 -2.41
C GLY A 113 -11.49 -7.94 -2.52
N GLY A 114 -11.12 -7.35 -1.40
CA GLY A 114 -10.12 -6.29 -1.30
C GLY A 114 -10.73 -4.93 -0.93
N SER A 115 -9.89 -4.05 -0.36
CA SER A 115 -10.33 -2.71 0.01
C SER A 115 -10.20 -1.74 -1.16
N LYS A 116 -11.33 -1.23 -1.68
CA LYS A 116 -11.33 -0.16 -2.70
C LYS A 116 -10.53 1.06 -2.26
N SER A 117 -10.61 1.40 -0.97
CA SER A 117 -9.93 2.56 -0.41
C SER A 117 -8.41 2.49 -0.54
N ALA A 118 -7.79 1.31 -0.39
CA ALA A 118 -6.34 1.17 -0.46
C ALA A 118 -5.79 1.50 -1.86
N ILE A 119 -6.42 1.01 -2.92
CA ILE A 119 -5.97 1.29 -4.29
C ILE A 119 -6.24 2.73 -4.72
N GLU A 120 -7.32 3.35 -4.22
CA GLU A 120 -7.59 4.78 -4.44
C GLU A 120 -6.58 5.65 -3.72
N ILE A 121 -6.24 5.32 -2.46
CA ILE A 121 -5.16 5.98 -1.72
C ILE A 121 -3.84 5.83 -2.48
N ALA A 122 -3.51 4.63 -2.95
CA ALA A 122 -2.28 4.39 -3.70
C ALA A 122 -2.21 5.23 -4.98
N ALA A 123 -3.31 5.30 -5.75
CA ALA A 123 -3.38 6.08 -6.99
C ALA A 123 -3.12 7.59 -6.76
N ARG A 124 -3.56 8.13 -5.63
CA ARG A 124 -3.37 9.54 -5.27
C ARG A 124 -2.01 9.79 -4.64
N ALA A 125 -1.58 8.91 -3.72
CA ALA A 125 -0.32 9.03 -2.98
C ALA A 125 0.92 8.89 -3.85
N VAL A 126 0.86 8.13 -4.95
CA VAL A 126 2.01 7.92 -5.83
C VAL A 126 2.27 9.14 -6.71
N ARG A 127 3.56 9.49 -6.92
CA ARG A 127 3.95 10.56 -7.85
C ARG A 127 3.77 10.16 -9.31
N LYS A 128 3.83 11.13 -10.20
CA LYS A 128 3.92 10.87 -11.65
C LYS A 128 5.16 10.03 -11.97
N GLY A 129 5.00 9.02 -12.79
CA GLY A 129 6.06 8.07 -13.16
C GLY A 129 6.50 7.13 -12.02
N GLY A 130 5.76 7.10 -10.90
CA GLY A 130 6.05 6.23 -9.76
C GLY A 130 5.61 4.78 -9.97
N CYS A 131 5.79 3.98 -8.93
CA CYS A 131 5.44 2.56 -8.94
C CYS A 131 4.44 2.24 -7.81
N VAL A 132 3.40 1.49 -8.14
CA VAL A 132 2.48 0.91 -7.15
C VAL A 132 2.58 -0.60 -7.20
N VAL A 133 2.75 -1.24 -6.03
CA VAL A 133 2.76 -2.70 -5.90
C VAL A 133 1.63 -3.14 -5.00
N LEU A 134 0.79 -4.03 -5.51
CA LEU A 134 -0.30 -4.64 -4.76
C LEU A 134 0.15 -6.00 -4.23
N VAL A 135 0.45 -6.05 -2.94
CA VAL A 135 0.71 -7.28 -2.17
C VAL A 135 -0.56 -7.72 -1.46
N GLY A 136 -1.48 -6.79 -1.25
CA GLY A 136 -2.78 -7.02 -0.65
C GLY A 136 -3.62 -8.04 -1.43
N VAL A 137 -4.59 -8.64 -0.77
CA VAL A 137 -5.45 -9.66 -1.39
C VAL A 137 -6.66 -9.00 -2.04
N TYR A 138 -6.80 -9.19 -3.34
CA TYR A 138 -7.92 -8.71 -4.14
C TYR A 138 -8.74 -9.88 -4.70
N GLY A 139 -10.07 -9.69 -4.80
CA GLY A 139 -10.95 -10.67 -5.41
C GLY A 139 -10.80 -10.74 -6.93
N MET A 140 -11.46 -11.73 -7.55
CA MET A 140 -11.37 -11.98 -9.00
C MET A 140 -11.91 -10.85 -9.87
N ARG A 141 -12.73 -9.96 -9.33
CA ARG A 141 -13.31 -8.82 -10.05
C ARG A 141 -13.22 -7.58 -9.18
N TYR A 142 -12.72 -6.52 -9.75
CA TYR A 142 -12.62 -5.21 -9.11
C TYR A 142 -13.35 -4.18 -9.98
N ASN A 143 -14.49 -3.69 -9.49
CA ASN A 143 -15.25 -2.64 -10.17
C ASN A 143 -14.70 -1.26 -9.76
N MET A 144 -14.78 -0.28 -10.66
CA MET A 144 -14.35 1.10 -10.41
C MET A 144 -12.85 1.25 -10.12
N PHE A 145 -12.02 0.43 -10.76
CA PHE A 145 -10.57 0.59 -10.70
C PHE A 145 -10.18 2.00 -11.19
N PRO A 146 -9.33 2.75 -10.45
CA PRO A 146 -8.96 4.13 -10.80
C PRO A 146 -7.97 4.17 -11.98
N LEU A 147 -8.33 3.54 -13.11
CA LEU A 147 -7.45 3.41 -14.27
C LEU A 147 -7.04 4.78 -14.84
N GLY A 148 -7.95 5.76 -14.81
CA GLY A 148 -7.67 7.11 -15.28
C GLY A 148 -6.56 7.79 -14.50
N ASP A 149 -6.54 7.61 -13.18
CA ASP A 149 -5.51 8.18 -12.30
C ASP A 149 -4.14 7.54 -12.57
N PHE A 150 -4.10 6.22 -12.69
CA PHE A 150 -2.87 5.50 -13.04
C PHE A 150 -2.34 5.89 -14.42
N PHE A 151 -3.23 5.98 -15.41
CA PHE A 151 -2.88 6.35 -16.78
C PHE A 151 -2.35 7.80 -16.86
N SER A 152 -3.04 8.75 -16.23
CA SER A 152 -2.66 10.17 -16.28
C SER A 152 -1.34 10.49 -15.61
N LYS A 153 -0.96 9.68 -14.61
CA LYS A 153 0.33 9.80 -13.89
C LYS A 153 1.45 8.94 -14.48
N ASN A 154 1.19 8.14 -15.53
CA ASN A 154 2.17 7.20 -16.10
C ASN A 154 2.73 6.22 -15.07
N ILE A 155 1.86 5.58 -14.29
CA ILE A 155 2.23 4.70 -13.17
C ILE A 155 2.63 3.31 -13.66
N SER A 156 3.69 2.76 -13.08
CA SER A 156 3.98 1.33 -13.14
C SER A 156 3.16 0.60 -12.06
N LEU A 157 2.20 -0.22 -12.47
CA LEU A 157 1.42 -1.05 -11.56
C LEU A 157 1.90 -2.49 -11.64
N LYS A 158 2.30 -3.05 -10.49
CA LYS A 158 2.73 -4.44 -10.35
C LYS A 158 1.86 -5.13 -9.31
N MET A 159 1.51 -6.38 -9.55
CA MET A 159 0.65 -7.13 -8.63
C MET A 159 0.86 -8.62 -8.81
N GLY A 160 0.54 -9.40 -7.80
CA GLY A 160 0.58 -10.84 -7.89
C GLY A 160 0.66 -11.51 -6.52
N LEU A 161 0.74 -12.82 -6.55
CA LEU A 161 1.01 -13.64 -5.38
C LEU A 161 2.51 -13.92 -5.31
N CYS A 162 3.09 -13.73 -4.13
CA CYS A 162 4.50 -14.05 -3.89
C CYS A 162 4.77 -15.54 -4.19
N PRO A 163 5.76 -15.86 -5.04
CA PRO A 163 6.22 -17.23 -5.23
C PRO A 163 7.08 -17.64 -4.02
N VAL A 164 6.43 -17.89 -2.88
CA VAL A 164 7.06 -18.05 -1.55
C VAL A 164 8.25 -19.01 -1.58
N GLN A 165 8.17 -20.09 -2.37
CA GLN A 165 9.26 -21.07 -2.48
C GLN A 165 10.54 -20.51 -3.08
N ALA A 166 10.46 -19.47 -3.89
CA ALA A 166 11.64 -18.82 -4.45
C ALA A 166 12.37 -17.91 -3.46
N TYR A 167 11.75 -17.66 -2.30
CA TYR A 167 12.23 -16.74 -1.26
C TYR A 167 12.45 -17.41 0.11
N LEU A 168 12.54 -18.76 0.12
CA LEU A 168 12.81 -19.56 1.33
C LEU A 168 14.29 -19.95 1.47
#